data_5f99317fe82ff3a167f1c917f658d471
#
_entry.id   5f99317fe82ff3a167f1c917f658d471
#
_cell.length_a   1.000
_cell.length_b   1.000
_cell.length_c   1.000
_cell.angle_alpha   90.00
_cell.angle_beta   90.00
_cell.angle_gamma   90.00
#
_symmetry.space_group_name_H-M   'P 1'
#
loop_
_entity.id
_entity.type
_entity.pdbx_description
1 polymer ?
#
loop_
_entity_poly.entity_id
_entity_poly.type
_entity_poly.pdbx_seq_one_letter_code
_entity_poly.pdbx_strand_id
1 'polypeptide(L)'
;ILFPDDFSAMGGCIALQEAGLSIPEDISVMGYDGIYLSRVMKPQLVTWQQNTRMLGRMAADKLVQMIEHPRVTLAEQIPVTGKLLEGGSVRSIE
;
A
#
# COMPACT_ATOMS: atom_id res chain seq x y z
N ILE A 1 -4.12 10.23 -9.84
CA ILE A 1 -3.30 9.10 -10.31
C ILE A 1 -3.21 8.06 -9.20
N LEU A 2 -3.50 6.82 -9.53
CA LEU A 2 -3.33 5.69 -8.64
C LEU A 2 -2.05 4.94 -9.02
N PHE A 3 -1.10 4.88 -8.10
CA PHE A 3 0.17 4.17 -8.31
C PHE A 3 0.09 2.75 -7.74
N PRO A 4 0.86 1.81 -8.29
CA PRO A 4 0.83 0.42 -7.84
C PRO A 4 1.45 0.19 -6.46
N ASP A 5 2.30 1.09 -6.01
CA ASP A 5 2.94 1.04 -4.69
C ASP A 5 3.36 2.44 -4.24
N ASP A 6 3.76 2.56 -2.96
CA ASP A 6 4.12 3.85 -2.38
C ASP A 6 5.46 4.38 -2.90
N PHE A 7 6.40 3.52 -3.26
CA PHE A 7 7.66 3.97 -3.84
C PHE A 7 7.45 4.61 -5.21
N SER A 8 6.64 3.98 -6.06
CA SER A 8 6.27 4.54 -7.36
C SER A 8 5.51 5.85 -7.19
N ALA A 9 4.60 5.91 -6.21
CA ALA A 9 3.85 7.12 -5.90
C ALA A 9 4.78 8.26 -5.48
N MET A 10 5.79 7.97 -4.67
CA MET A 10 6.77 8.97 -4.25
C MET A 10 7.52 9.55 -5.47
N GLY A 11 8.01 8.68 -6.35
CA GLY A 11 8.68 9.11 -7.57
C GLY A 11 7.77 9.94 -8.46
N GLY A 12 6.51 9.52 -8.60
CA GLY A 12 5.50 10.25 -9.34
C GLY A 12 5.22 11.63 -8.74
N CYS A 13 5.10 11.72 -7.43
CA CYS A 13 4.89 12.99 -6.73
C CYS A 13 6.06 13.95 -6.94
N ILE A 14 7.28 13.45 -6.86
CA ILE A 14 8.48 14.25 -7.11
C ILE A 14 8.46 14.80 -8.54
N ALA A 15 8.18 13.96 -9.53
CA ALA A 15 8.13 14.37 -10.93
C ALA A 15 7.03 15.41 -11.19
N LEU A 16 5.86 15.24 -10.61
CA LEU A 16 4.74 16.18 -10.74
C LEU A 16 5.11 17.54 -10.13
N GLN A 17 5.71 17.53 -8.95
CA GLN A 17 6.12 18.77 -8.28
C GLN A 17 7.23 19.48 -9.02
N GLU A 18 8.19 18.75 -9.58
CA GLU A 18 9.23 19.33 -10.44
C GLU A 18 8.67 19.94 -11.72
N ALA A 19 7.56 19.39 -12.21
CA ALA A 19 6.84 19.94 -13.36
C ALA A 19 5.96 21.15 -13.00
N GLY A 20 5.95 21.59 -11.75
CA GLY A 20 5.19 22.74 -11.29
C GLY A 20 3.75 22.44 -10.89
N LEU A 21 3.39 21.17 -10.79
CA LEU A 21 2.04 20.77 -10.37
C LEU A 21 1.98 20.60 -8.85
N SER A 22 0.90 21.08 -8.25
CA SER A 22 0.66 20.96 -6.82
C SER A 22 -0.20 19.75 -6.52
N ILE A 23 0.14 19.03 -5.44
CA ILE A 23 -0.61 17.90 -4.95
C ILE A 23 -1.20 18.28 -3.58
N PRO A 24 -2.51 18.19 -3.39
CA PRO A 24 -3.57 17.65 -4.26
C PRO A 24 -4.26 18.68 -5.16
N GLU A 25 -3.86 19.97 -5.13
CA GLU A 25 -4.62 21.06 -5.77
C GLU A 25 -4.79 20.84 -7.27
N ASP A 26 -3.71 20.49 -7.97
CA ASP A 26 -3.74 20.25 -9.41
C ASP A 26 -4.04 18.80 -9.73
N ILE A 27 -3.52 17.87 -8.93
CA ILE A 27 -3.67 16.44 -9.17
C ILE A 27 -3.66 15.68 -7.85
N SER A 28 -4.60 14.74 -7.72
CA SER A 28 -4.65 13.83 -6.57
C SER A 28 -3.84 12.57 -6.85
N VAL A 29 -3.16 12.08 -5.84
CA VAL A 29 -2.30 10.90 -5.93
C VAL A 29 -2.62 9.93 -4.82
N MET A 30 -2.70 8.65 -5.15
CA MET A 30 -2.87 7.57 -4.18
C MET A 30 -1.87 6.46 -4.45
N GLY A 31 -1.33 5.87 -3.39
CA GLY A 31 -0.42 4.74 -3.46
C GLY A 31 -1.06 3.44 -2.99
N TYR A 32 -0.22 2.45 -2.74
CA TYR A 32 -0.60 1.13 -2.24
C TYR A 32 0.55 0.56 -1.42
N ASP A 33 0.27 -0.13 -0.36
CA ASP A 33 1.11 -0.82 0.63
C ASP A 33 1.11 -0.18 2.00
N GLY A 34 1.08 1.15 2.12
CA GLY A 34 1.08 1.83 3.41
C GLY A 34 2.40 1.74 4.15
N ILE A 35 3.52 1.88 3.44
CA ILE A 35 4.84 1.84 4.05
C ILE A 35 5.11 3.11 4.87
N TYR A 36 6.06 3.06 5.77
CA TYR A 36 6.39 4.19 6.63
C TYR A 36 6.65 5.48 5.84
N LEU A 37 7.29 5.36 4.69
CA LEU A 37 7.64 6.50 3.84
C LEU A 37 6.41 7.34 3.46
N SER A 38 5.23 6.70 3.30
CA SER A 38 3.99 7.41 3.00
C SER A 38 3.61 8.42 4.10
N ARG A 39 4.04 8.18 5.32
CA ARG A 39 3.73 9.03 6.48
C ARG A 39 4.66 10.23 6.60
N VAL A 40 5.81 10.19 5.96
CA VAL A 40 6.79 11.30 6.00
C VAL A 40 6.80 12.14 4.72
N MET A 41 6.04 11.74 3.71
CA MET A 41 5.87 12.52 2.49
C MET A 41 5.10 13.81 2.75
N LYS A 42 5.31 14.82 1.89
CA LYS A 42 4.59 16.09 1.92
C LYS A 42 3.98 16.37 0.55
N PRO A 43 2.63 16.29 0.45
CA PRO A 43 1.69 15.89 1.49
C PRO A 43 1.79 14.40 1.83
N GLN A 44 1.28 14.00 2.99
CA GLN A 44 1.18 12.59 3.33
C GLN A 44 0.36 11.86 2.28
N LEU A 45 0.85 10.73 1.84
CA LEU A 45 0.22 9.95 0.78
C LEU A 45 -1.00 9.20 1.31
N VAL A 46 -2.13 9.36 0.63
CA VAL A 46 -3.28 8.46 0.82
C VAL A 46 -2.90 7.11 0.22
N THR A 47 -2.99 6.05 1.00
CA THR A 47 -2.56 4.73 0.58
C THR A 47 -3.35 3.64 1.29
N TRP A 48 -3.44 2.46 0.67
CA TRP A 48 -4.01 1.29 1.29
C TRP A 48 -2.92 0.50 1.98
N GLN A 49 -2.95 0.46 3.31
CA GLN A 49 -1.96 -0.29 4.09
C GLN A 49 -2.33 -1.75 4.17
N GLN A 50 -1.44 -2.61 3.67
CA GLN A 50 -1.56 -4.04 3.85
C GLN A 50 -1.17 -4.41 5.28
N ASN A 51 -1.84 -5.41 5.83
CA ASN A 51 -1.45 -5.98 7.11
C ASN A 51 -0.29 -6.97 6.89
N THR A 52 0.90 -6.43 6.65
CA THR A 52 2.08 -7.22 6.29
C THR A 52 2.51 -8.18 7.39
N ARG A 53 2.31 -7.78 8.64
CA ARG A 53 2.61 -8.65 9.80
C ARG A 53 1.75 -9.90 9.79
N MET A 54 0.44 -9.73 9.60
CA MET A 54 -0.50 -10.86 9.53
C MET A 54 -0.24 -11.71 8.29
N LEU A 55 -0.01 -11.07 7.14
CA LEU A 55 0.30 -11.78 5.90
C LEU A 55 1.54 -12.67 6.06
N GLY A 56 2.62 -12.12 6.61
CA GLY A 56 3.85 -12.86 6.85
C GLY A 56 3.65 -14.01 7.82
N ARG A 57 2.94 -13.76 8.91
CA ARG A 57 2.66 -14.79 9.94
C ARG A 57 1.84 -15.94 9.36
N MET A 58 0.76 -15.63 8.66
CA MET A 58 -0.12 -16.66 8.10
C MET A 58 0.59 -17.43 6.99
N ALA A 59 1.38 -16.77 6.17
CA ALA A 59 2.16 -17.42 5.12
C ALA A 59 3.19 -18.40 5.73
N ALA A 60 3.90 -17.99 6.77
CA ALA A 60 4.88 -18.83 7.45
C ALA A 60 4.21 -20.04 8.11
N ASP A 61 3.10 -19.83 8.82
CA ASP A 61 2.36 -20.92 9.47
C ASP A 61 1.87 -21.95 8.43
N LYS A 62 1.36 -21.45 7.29
CA LYS A 62 0.88 -22.34 6.21
C LYS A 62 2.04 -23.12 5.60
N LEU A 63 3.17 -22.48 5.36
CA LEU A 63 4.34 -23.14 4.81
C LEU A 63 4.84 -24.25 5.73
N VAL A 64 4.92 -24.00 7.03
CA VAL A 64 5.31 -25.00 8.03
C VAL A 64 4.35 -26.19 8.00
N GLN A 65 3.04 -25.94 7.96
CA GLN A 65 2.04 -27.01 7.85
C GLN A 65 2.24 -27.85 6.58
N MET A 66 2.53 -27.21 5.46
CA MET A 66 2.77 -27.90 4.18
C MET A 66 4.03 -28.75 4.22
N ILE A 67 5.05 -28.32 4.94
CA ILE A 67 6.29 -29.08 5.12
C ILE A 67 6.07 -30.27 6.05
N GLU A 68 5.40 -30.06 7.18
CA GLU A 68 5.20 -31.10 8.20
C GLU A 68 4.08 -32.09 7.85
N HIS A 69 3.06 -31.64 7.13
CA HIS A 69 1.86 -32.41 6.81
C HIS A 69 1.48 -32.26 5.34
N PRO A 70 2.36 -32.65 4.39
CA PRO A 70 2.15 -32.36 2.97
C PRO A 70 0.95 -33.08 2.36
N ARG A 71 0.51 -34.20 2.96
CA ARG A 71 -0.59 -35.01 2.41
C ARG A 71 -1.97 -34.54 2.87
N VAL A 72 -2.03 -33.79 3.97
CA VAL A 72 -3.32 -33.37 4.56
C VAL A 72 -3.54 -31.85 4.54
N THR A 73 -2.51 -31.09 4.21
CA THR A 73 -2.62 -29.63 4.14
C THR A 73 -3.17 -29.24 2.78
N LEU A 74 -4.32 -28.57 2.77
CA LEU A 74 -4.96 -28.09 1.56
C LEU A 74 -4.49 -26.69 1.21
N ALA A 75 -4.35 -26.44 -0.10
CA ALA A 75 -4.16 -25.08 -0.58
C ALA A 75 -5.45 -24.30 -0.36
N GLU A 76 -5.31 -23.06 0.12
CA GLU A 76 -6.46 -22.21 0.37
C GLU A 76 -6.10 -20.75 0.12
N GLN A 77 -7.13 -19.96 -0.19
CA GLN A 77 -7.01 -18.50 -0.30
C GLN A 77 -7.52 -17.90 1.00
N ILE A 78 -6.62 -17.23 1.72
CA ILE A 78 -6.96 -16.60 3.00
C ILE A 78 -6.86 -15.10 2.83
N PRO A 79 -8.00 -14.37 2.73
CA PRO A 79 -7.95 -12.92 2.62
C PRO A 79 -7.51 -12.30 3.93
N VAL A 80 -6.62 -11.32 3.85
CA VAL A 80 -6.18 -10.53 4.99
C VAL A 80 -6.53 -9.08 4.71
N THR A 81 -7.36 -8.48 5.56
CA THR A 81 -7.86 -7.14 5.35
C THR A 81 -6.82 -6.10 5.73
N GLY A 82 -6.60 -5.14 4.82
CA GLY A 82 -5.83 -3.95 5.08
C GLY A 82 -6.71 -2.80 5.56
N LYS A 83 -6.17 -1.60 5.55
CA LYS A 83 -6.91 -0.39 5.90
C LYS A 83 -6.45 0.80 5.07
N LEU A 84 -7.37 1.73 4.85
CA LEU A 84 -7.04 3.00 4.21
C LEU A 84 -6.30 3.90 5.20
N LEU A 85 -5.12 4.36 4.79
CA LEU A 85 -4.42 5.43 5.51
C LEU A 85 -4.76 6.75 4.84
N GLU A 86 -5.35 7.65 5.59
CA GLU A 86 -5.65 8.98 5.11
C GLU A 86 -4.40 9.85 5.06
N GLY A 87 -4.46 10.91 4.28
CA GLY A 87 -3.37 11.86 4.13
C GLY A 87 -3.85 13.08 3.39
N GLY A 88 -2.92 13.87 2.88
CA GLY A 88 -3.22 15.11 2.18
C GLY A 88 -3.05 15.06 0.67
N SER A 89 -2.86 13.88 0.07
CA SER A 89 -2.53 13.76 -1.36
C SER A 89 -3.75 13.66 -2.27
N VAL A 90 -4.96 13.57 -1.71
CA VAL A 90 -6.22 13.49 -2.47
C VAL A 90 -7.14 14.61 -2.01
N ARG A 91 -7.80 15.27 -2.94
CA ARG A 91 -8.81 16.28 -2.63
C ARG A 91 -10.14 15.95 -3.25
N SER A 92 -11.21 16.51 -2.67
CA SER A 92 -12.52 16.49 -3.30
C SER A 92 -12.53 17.41 -4.53
N ILE A 93 -13.21 16.99 -5.56
CA ILE A 93 -13.40 17.77 -6.79
C ILE A 93 -14.78 18.47 -6.85
N GLU A 94 -15.52 18.39 -5.76
CA GLU A 94 -16.82 19.07 -5.66
C GLU A 94 -16.69 20.56 -5.45
#